data_859180a3d4768428d3037f4ae7cc746b
#
_entry.id   859180a3d4768428d3037f4ae7cc746b
#
_cell.length_a   1.000
_cell.length_b   1.000
_cell.length_c   1.000
_cell.angle_alpha   90.00
_cell.angle_beta   90.00
_cell.angle_gamma   90.00
#
_symmetry.space_group_name_H-M   'P 1'
#
loop_
_entity.id
_entity.type
_entity.pdbx_description
1 polymer ?
#
loop_
_entity_poly.entity_id
_entity_poly.type
_entity_poly.pdbx_seq_one_letter_code
_entity_poly.pdbx_strand_id
1 'polypeptide(L)'
;MISPVTGAVVQMVVAPGQAAGPGQTLLVLESMKMEVPVPAPGPGRLQTWAVQVGDAVSEGEPLGTWSPAAAGPADPAGPATPVAAPPAHPGLARWRARRTLLDDAARPDAVARRHGAGRRTARENVAALLDDGSFTEYGGLAVAAQRSRRAEAELQQQTPADGLVAGTGTVDGRPVAVLAYDYTVLAGTQGVFNHRKADRLLALARRQRWPVVLFAEGGGGRPGDVDWLGVAGLDCTTFAQFAALRGVVPTIGIAAGYCFAGNAALLGCCDLVLATEGSSIGMGGPAMIEGGGLGRVAPQDVGPVAVLAAAGAVDLVLPDEAAATAMARTLLGVLTGTPAPAAPAGGPADALRALVPERRNAAYDIHTVLRTVFDAGSLVELRAEDGRALVTALARLDGRPVAVAASQVQHGAGALDAAACRKWVALMALADRRGLPLVTLVDTPGFMVGPASEATGMLRHAGEVFTTAAALRVPMASIVLRRGFGLGAMALTGGHFHAPVATCAWPSGEFGPMGLEGGVRLGFRKELDAAQASGGDEAREVLYQRLLDEAVARGDALNMAAHLEIDDVIDPADTRAWLCRVLASASAR
;
A
#
# COMPACT_ATOMS: atom_id res chain seq x y z
N MET A 1 -7.48 -65.36 -6.91
CA MET A 1 -7.55 -63.89 -7.00
C MET A 1 -8.92 -63.45 -6.56
N ILE A 2 -8.98 -62.37 -5.80
CA ILE A 2 -10.25 -61.80 -5.26
C ILE A 2 -10.44 -60.37 -5.75
N SER A 3 -11.68 -59.93 -5.79
CA SER A 3 -12.01 -58.57 -6.18
C SER A 3 -11.55 -57.55 -5.11
N PRO A 4 -10.83 -56.50 -5.49
CA PRO A 4 -10.42 -55.42 -4.57
C PRO A 4 -11.55 -54.45 -4.24
N VAL A 5 -12.64 -54.46 -5.00
CA VAL A 5 -13.79 -53.53 -4.86
C VAL A 5 -15.09 -54.20 -5.27
N THR A 6 -16.21 -53.69 -4.79
CA THR A 6 -17.53 -54.01 -5.34
C THR A 6 -17.75 -53.24 -6.64
N GLY A 7 -18.10 -53.90 -7.75
CA GLY A 7 -18.25 -53.29 -9.06
C GLY A 7 -18.72 -54.27 -10.12
N ALA A 8 -18.60 -53.91 -11.40
CA ALA A 8 -18.88 -54.77 -12.54
C ALA A 8 -17.60 -55.05 -13.36
N VAL A 9 -17.46 -56.23 -13.90
CA VAL A 9 -16.36 -56.58 -14.80
C VAL A 9 -16.58 -55.89 -16.17
N VAL A 10 -15.69 -54.96 -16.54
CA VAL A 10 -15.82 -54.24 -17.82
C VAL A 10 -14.85 -54.73 -18.89
N GLN A 11 -13.74 -55.32 -18.49
CA GLN A 11 -12.76 -55.85 -19.45
C GLN A 11 -11.96 -57.02 -18.88
N MET A 12 -11.78 -58.04 -19.69
CA MET A 12 -10.82 -59.16 -19.45
C MET A 12 -9.57 -58.88 -20.30
N VAL A 13 -8.42 -58.71 -19.63
CA VAL A 13 -7.17 -58.32 -20.30
C VAL A 13 -6.31 -59.54 -20.60
N VAL A 14 -6.35 -60.55 -19.73
CA VAL A 14 -5.54 -61.77 -19.85
C VAL A 14 -6.43 -62.99 -20.02
N ALA A 15 -6.17 -63.81 -21.00
CA ALA A 15 -6.93 -65.06 -21.24
C ALA A 15 -6.45 -66.23 -20.35
N PRO A 16 -7.34 -67.21 -20.02
CA PRO A 16 -6.94 -68.42 -19.34
C PRO A 16 -5.78 -69.13 -20.07
N GLY A 17 -4.79 -69.61 -19.31
CA GLY A 17 -3.57 -70.22 -19.82
C GLY A 17 -2.45 -69.22 -20.15
N GLN A 18 -2.72 -67.91 -20.17
CA GLN A 18 -1.73 -66.90 -20.48
C GLN A 18 -0.88 -66.57 -19.23
N ALA A 19 0.42 -66.31 -19.45
CA ALA A 19 1.32 -65.84 -18.40
C ALA A 19 1.24 -64.35 -18.23
N ALA A 20 1.39 -63.85 -16.98
CA ALA A 20 1.50 -62.45 -16.70
C ALA A 20 2.57 -62.17 -15.63
N GLY A 21 3.22 -61.03 -15.76
CA GLY A 21 4.22 -60.54 -14.83
C GLY A 21 3.59 -59.83 -13.62
N PRO A 22 4.39 -59.60 -12.57
CA PRO A 22 3.91 -58.91 -11.36
C PRO A 22 3.37 -57.52 -11.69
N GLY A 23 2.17 -57.19 -11.18
CA GLY A 23 1.56 -55.89 -11.42
C GLY A 23 0.87 -55.69 -12.79
N GLN A 24 0.98 -56.67 -13.71
CA GLN A 24 0.28 -56.61 -15.01
C GLN A 24 -1.23 -56.73 -14.77
N THR A 25 -2.01 -55.80 -15.38
CA THR A 25 -3.48 -55.84 -15.30
C THR A 25 -4.05 -57.11 -15.89
N LEU A 26 -4.86 -57.86 -15.14
CA LEU A 26 -5.51 -59.09 -15.56
C LEU A 26 -6.95 -58.86 -16.02
N LEU A 27 -7.69 -58.06 -15.34
CA LEU A 27 -9.02 -57.57 -15.72
C LEU A 27 -9.26 -56.16 -15.17
N VAL A 28 -10.29 -55.50 -15.66
CA VAL A 28 -10.72 -54.17 -15.18
C VAL A 28 -12.14 -54.27 -14.64
N LEU A 29 -12.32 -53.75 -13.44
CA LEU A 29 -13.62 -53.57 -12.80
C LEU A 29 -14.07 -52.13 -12.94
N GLU A 30 -15.34 -51.85 -13.07
CA GLU A 30 -15.93 -50.53 -12.92
C GLU A 30 -16.62 -50.46 -11.54
N SER A 31 -16.19 -49.56 -10.70
CA SER A 31 -16.80 -49.24 -9.43
C SER A 31 -17.07 -47.73 -9.35
N MET A 32 -18.31 -47.35 -9.09
CA MET A 32 -18.73 -45.93 -9.00
C MET A 32 -18.26 -45.05 -10.21
N LYS A 33 -18.34 -45.60 -11.43
CA LYS A 33 -17.87 -44.97 -12.68
C LYS A 33 -16.33 -44.80 -12.79
N MET A 34 -15.59 -45.51 -11.96
CA MET A 34 -14.13 -45.53 -12.01
C MET A 34 -13.66 -46.92 -12.42
N GLU A 35 -12.72 -46.95 -13.37
CA GLU A 35 -12.07 -48.19 -13.78
C GLU A 35 -10.98 -48.56 -12.76
N VAL A 36 -11.08 -49.77 -12.19
CA VAL A 36 -10.14 -50.32 -11.21
C VAL A 36 -9.44 -51.50 -11.82
N PRO A 37 -8.16 -51.39 -12.21
CA PRO A 37 -7.41 -52.53 -12.72
C PRO A 37 -7.11 -53.55 -11.60
N VAL A 38 -7.30 -54.82 -11.87
CA VAL A 38 -6.91 -55.90 -10.98
C VAL A 38 -5.58 -56.47 -11.45
N PRO A 39 -4.49 -56.23 -10.70
CA PRO A 39 -3.17 -56.67 -11.10
C PRO A 39 -2.90 -58.14 -10.77
N ALA A 40 -1.96 -58.75 -11.48
CA ALA A 40 -1.41 -60.04 -11.14
C ALA A 40 -0.70 -60.00 -9.77
N PRO A 41 -0.96 -60.91 -8.86
CA PRO A 41 -0.35 -60.93 -7.53
C PRO A 41 1.14 -61.25 -7.52
N GLY A 42 1.70 -61.71 -8.63
CA GLY A 42 3.08 -62.06 -8.83
C GLY A 42 3.30 -62.67 -10.21
N PRO A 43 4.53 -63.08 -10.56
CA PRO A 43 4.78 -63.81 -11.79
C PRO A 43 4.04 -65.15 -11.76
N GLY A 44 3.33 -65.46 -12.87
CA GLY A 44 2.54 -66.69 -12.89
C GLY A 44 1.67 -66.82 -14.14
N ARG A 45 0.67 -67.68 -14.07
CA ARG A 45 -0.25 -67.95 -15.17
C ARG A 45 -1.70 -68.01 -14.64
N LEU A 46 -2.58 -67.36 -15.37
CA LEU A 46 -4.02 -67.42 -15.11
C LEU A 46 -4.51 -68.83 -15.52
N GLN A 47 -5.17 -69.52 -14.59
CA GLN A 47 -5.74 -70.86 -14.86
C GLN A 47 -7.16 -70.75 -15.41
N THR A 48 -8.04 -70.10 -14.65
CA THR A 48 -9.45 -69.91 -15.02
C THR A 48 -9.97 -68.57 -14.50
N TRP A 49 -10.91 -68.00 -15.23
CA TRP A 49 -11.79 -66.96 -14.70
C TRP A 49 -13.05 -67.59 -14.07
N ALA A 50 -13.49 -67.03 -12.94
CA ALA A 50 -14.77 -67.32 -12.31
C ALA A 50 -15.87 -66.34 -12.69
N VAL A 51 -15.49 -65.27 -13.43
CA VAL A 51 -16.35 -64.14 -13.85
C VAL A 51 -16.21 -63.89 -15.33
N GLN A 52 -17.16 -63.19 -15.93
CA GLN A 52 -17.15 -62.67 -17.30
C GLN A 52 -17.46 -61.20 -17.38
N VAL A 53 -17.23 -60.58 -18.54
CA VAL A 53 -17.57 -59.15 -18.77
C VAL A 53 -19.07 -58.98 -18.58
N GLY A 54 -19.43 -57.99 -17.76
CA GLY A 54 -20.81 -57.66 -17.37
C GLY A 54 -21.22 -58.20 -16.01
N ASP A 55 -20.47 -59.11 -15.40
CA ASP A 55 -20.79 -59.63 -14.07
C ASP A 55 -20.58 -58.58 -12.99
N ALA A 56 -21.51 -58.53 -12.05
CA ALA A 56 -21.37 -57.76 -10.81
C ALA A 56 -20.60 -58.59 -9.80
N VAL A 57 -19.61 -57.99 -9.16
CA VAL A 57 -18.77 -58.65 -8.13
C VAL A 57 -18.73 -57.81 -6.88
N SER A 58 -18.65 -58.47 -5.73
CA SER A 58 -18.46 -57.84 -4.43
C SER A 58 -16.97 -57.80 -4.06
N GLU A 59 -16.57 -56.87 -3.20
CA GLU A 59 -15.23 -56.86 -2.64
C GLU A 59 -14.95 -58.19 -1.90
N GLY A 60 -13.77 -58.76 -2.19
CA GLY A 60 -13.37 -60.08 -1.65
C GLY A 60 -13.91 -61.27 -2.43
N GLU A 61 -14.78 -61.11 -3.42
CA GLU A 61 -15.33 -62.17 -4.25
C GLU A 61 -14.27 -62.82 -5.15
N PRO A 62 -14.26 -64.15 -5.32
CA PRO A 62 -13.29 -64.82 -6.18
C PRO A 62 -13.46 -64.44 -7.65
N LEU A 63 -12.42 -63.91 -8.29
CA LEU A 63 -12.39 -63.52 -9.72
C LEU A 63 -11.84 -64.64 -10.61
N GLY A 64 -10.99 -65.49 -10.08
CA GLY A 64 -10.34 -66.56 -10.83
C GLY A 64 -9.17 -67.21 -10.08
N THR A 65 -8.62 -68.27 -10.66
CA THR A 65 -7.49 -69.01 -10.11
C THR A 65 -6.19 -68.63 -10.74
N TRP A 66 -5.18 -68.41 -9.92
CA TRP A 66 -3.84 -68.01 -10.31
C TRP A 66 -2.83 -69.09 -9.90
N SER A 67 -1.97 -69.49 -10.82
CA SER A 67 -0.84 -70.37 -10.57
C SER A 67 0.46 -69.58 -10.55
N PRO A 68 1.13 -69.42 -9.39
CA PRO A 68 2.42 -68.79 -9.35
C PRO A 68 3.45 -69.57 -10.19
N ALA A 69 4.33 -68.86 -10.90
CA ALA A 69 5.48 -69.47 -11.50
C ALA A 69 6.40 -70.02 -10.38
N ALA A 70 6.93 -71.27 -10.56
CA ALA A 70 7.91 -71.79 -9.63
C ALA A 70 9.08 -70.82 -9.51
N ALA A 71 9.48 -70.48 -8.28
CA ALA A 71 10.63 -69.64 -8.05
C ALA A 71 11.89 -70.35 -8.58
N GLY A 72 12.33 -70.00 -9.77
CA GLY A 72 13.70 -70.29 -10.25
C GLY A 72 14.69 -69.49 -9.38
N PRO A 73 15.99 -69.94 -9.32
CA PRO A 73 17.00 -69.20 -8.59
C PRO A 73 16.99 -67.73 -9.09
N ALA A 74 16.91 -66.80 -8.13
CA ALA A 74 16.93 -65.39 -8.44
C ALA A 74 18.25 -65.04 -9.14
N ASP A 75 18.19 -64.71 -10.41
CA ASP A 75 19.32 -64.05 -11.09
C ASP A 75 19.59 -62.73 -10.31
N PRO A 76 20.87 -62.44 -10.01
CA PRO A 76 21.20 -61.18 -9.35
C PRO A 76 20.66 -60.04 -10.21
N ALA A 77 19.87 -59.20 -9.60
CA ALA A 77 19.22 -58.07 -10.23
C ALA A 77 20.23 -57.26 -11.02
N GLY A 78 20.16 -57.39 -12.33
CA GLY A 78 20.84 -56.44 -13.24
C GLY A 78 20.40 -55.01 -12.94
N PRO A 79 21.16 -54.01 -13.29
CA PRO A 79 20.85 -52.63 -13.00
C PRO A 79 19.40 -52.37 -13.44
N ALA A 80 18.56 -51.90 -12.50
CA ALA A 80 17.16 -51.60 -12.75
C ALA A 80 17.10 -50.66 -13.98
N THR A 81 16.51 -51.16 -15.04
CA THR A 81 16.22 -50.33 -16.23
C THR A 81 15.33 -49.16 -15.69
N PRO A 82 15.70 -47.90 -15.96
CA PRO A 82 14.87 -46.78 -15.50
C PRO A 82 13.43 -47.02 -16.00
N VAL A 83 12.48 -47.16 -15.08
CA VAL A 83 11.07 -47.24 -15.45
C VAL A 83 10.78 -45.91 -16.18
N ALA A 84 10.49 -45.99 -17.47
CA ALA A 84 10.13 -44.83 -18.27
C ALA A 84 9.00 -44.09 -17.53
N ALA A 85 9.20 -42.79 -17.29
CA ALA A 85 8.16 -41.98 -16.65
C ALA A 85 6.83 -42.17 -17.40
N PRO A 86 5.72 -42.38 -16.71
CA PRO A 86 4.43 -42.54 -17.36
C PRO A 86 4.16 -41.38 -18.31
N PRO A 87 3.54 -41.60 -19.48
CA PRO A 87 3.28 -40.53 -20.44
C PRO A 87 2.50 -39.41 -19.77
N ALA A 88 2.95 -38.16 -19.95
CA ALA A 88 2.30 -36.99 -19.35
C ALA A 88 0.84 -36.90 -19.80
N HIS A 89 -0.07 -36.60 -18.86
CA HIS A 89 -1.48 -36.43 -19.16
C HIS A 89 -1.69 -35.43 -20.31
N PRO A 90 -2.51 -35.75 -21.36
CA PRO A 90 -2.70 -34.88 -22.53
C PRO A 90 -3.10 -33.44 -22.18
N GLY A 91 -3.85 -33.25 -21.07
CA GLY A 91 -4.22 -31.94 -20.55
C GLY A 91 -3.04 -31.06 -20.12
N LEU A 92 -1.89 -31.66 -19.78
CA LEU A 92 -0.69 -30.92 -19.38
C LEU A 92 -0.09 -30.10 -20.54
N ALA A 93 -0.06 -30.66 -21.73
CA ALA A 93 0.42 -29.94 -22.93
C ALA A 93 -0.47 -28.72 -23.23
N ARG A 94 -1.80 -28.92 -23.19
CA ARG A 94 -2.77 -27.83 -23.37
C ARG A 94 -2.63 -26.75 -22.26
N TRP A 95 -2.47 -27.16 -21.01
CA TRP A 95 -2.25 -26.25 -19.92
C TRP A 95 -0.95 -25.43 -20.09
N ARG A 96 0.16 -26.07 -20.43
CA ARG A 96 1.45 -25.39 -20.70
C ARG A 96 1.32 -24.37 -21.82
N ALA A 97 0.70 -24.73 -22.94
CA ALA A 97 0.46 -23.81 -24.05
C ALA A 97 -0.37 -22.58 -23.62
N ARG A 98 -1.37 -22.76 -22.76
CA ARG A 98 -2.15 -21.64 -22.21
C ARG A 98 -1.34 -20.76 -21.24
N ARG A 99 -0.49 -21.37 -20.42
CA ARG A 99 0.38 -20.62 -19.48
C ARG A 99 1.42 -19.77 -20.22
N THR A 100 2.02 -20.28 -21.29
CA THR A 100 2.98 -19.52 -22.10
C THR A 100 2.40 -18.24 -22.68
N LEU A 101 1.11 -18.18 -22.98
CA LEU A 101 0.45 -16.96 -23.48
C LEU A 101 0.36 -15.84 -22.43
N LEU A 102 0.58 -16.13 -21.14
CA LEU A 102 0.57 -15.12 -20.07
C LEU A 102 1.89 -14.36 -20.01
N ASP A 103 2.97 -14.94 -20.51
CA ASP A 103 4.30 -14.35 -20.42
C ASP A 103 4.47 -13.19 -21.41
N ASP A 104 5.26 -12.20 -21.04
CA ASP A 104 5.57 -11.05 -21.88
C ASP A 104 6.20 -11.45 -23.22
N ALA A 105 6.97 -12.54 -23.23
CA ALA A 105 7.56 -13.12 -24.45
C ALA A 105 6.52 -13.54 -25.51
N ALA A 106 5.27 -13.81 -25.12
CA ALA A 106 4.20 -14.13 -26.06
C ALA A 106 3.64 -12.89 -26.80
N ARG A 107 4.02 -11.68 -26.37
CA ARG A 107 3.50 -10.40 -26.91
C ARG A 107 4.64 -9.40 -27.16
N PRO A 108 5.68 -9.75 -27.94
CA PRO A 108 6.92 -8.98 -28.08
C PRO A 108 6.67 -7.55 -28.57
N ASP A 109 5.75 -7.35 -29.52
CA ASP A 109 5.44 -6.02 -30.06
C ASP A 109 4.79 -5.10 -29.02
N ALA A 110 3.91 -5.64 -28.16
CA ALA A 110 3.29 -4.88 -27.09
C ALA A 110 4.31 -4.49 -26.02
N VAL A 111 5.19 -5.41 -25.65
CA VAL A 111 6.31 -5.17 -24.72
C VAL A 111 7.26 -4.13 -25.30
N ALA A 112 7.68 -4.27 -26.57
CA ALA A 112 8.56 -3.30 -27.24
C ALA A 112 7.98 -1.88 -27.25
N ARG A 113 6.66 -1.73 -27.48
CA ARG A 113 6.00 -0.42 -27.39
C ARG A 113 6.03 0.15 -25.97
N ARG A 114 5.86 -0.68 -24.93
CA ARG A 114 5.97 -0.24 -23.52
C ARG A 114 7.39 0.25 -23.22
N HIS A 115 8.40 -0.56 -23.54
CA HIS A 115 9.79 -0.23 -23.31
C HIS A 115 10.23 1.01 -24.13
N GLY A 116 9.76 1.12 -25.38
CA GLY A 116 10.01 2.31 -26.21
C GLY A 116 9.41 3.61 -25.65
N ALA A 117 8.37 3.51 -24.81
CA ALA A 117 7.79 4.63 -24.06
C ALA A 117 8.43 4.81 -22.67
N GLY A 118 9.52 4.11 -22.35
CA GLY A 118 10.17 4.14 -21.03
C GLY A 118 9.33 3.51 -19.91
N ARG A 119 8.39 2.60 -20.24
CA ARG A 119 7.45 1.98 -19.29
C ARG A 119 7.74 0.49 -19.13
N ARG A 120 7.48 -0.02 -17.94
CA ARG A 120 7.51 -1.45 -17.61
C ARG A 120 6.19 -2.14 -17.96
N THR A 121 6.23 -3.47 -18.12
CA THR A 121 5.01 -4.27 -18.15
C THR A 121 4.44 -4.47 -16.75
N ALA A 122 3.17 -4.88 -16.67
CA ALA A 122 2.56 -5.23 -15.38
C ALA A 122 3.30 -6.38 -14.69
N ARG A 123 3.81 -7.36 -15.45
CA ARG A 123 4.58 -8.50 -14.94
C ARG A 123 5.95 -8.09 -14.41
N GLU A 124 6.65 -7.20 -15.09
CA GLU A 124 7.92 -6.63 -14.61
C GLU A 124 7.74 -5.86 -13.30
N ASN A 125 6.66 -5.09 -13.17
CA ASN A 125 6.35 -4.37 -11.94
C ASN A 125 6.01 -5.33 -10.79
N VAL A 126 5.23 -6.39 -11.05
CA VAL A 126 4.93 -7.42 -10.04
C VAL A 126 6.21 -8.16 -9.64
N ALA A 127 7.07 -8.55 -10.59
CA ALA A 127 8.33 -9.20 -10.30
C ALA A 127 9.29 -8.31 -9.48
N ALA A 128 9.35 -7.00 -9.78
CA ALA A 128 10.17 -6.06 -9.01
C ALA A 128 9.62 -5.78 -7.59
N LEU A 129 8.30 -5.89 -7.40
CA LEU A 129 7.67 -5.69 -6.10
C LEU A 129 7.91 -6.88 -5.16
N LEU A 130 7.78 -8.09 -5.67
CA LEU A 130 7.75 -9.31 -4.87
C LEU A 130 9.13 -9.94 -4.73
N ASP A 131 9.31 -10.73 -3.69
CA ASP A 131 10.49 -11.55 -3.53
C ASP A 131 10.52 -12.66 -4.58
N ASP A 132 11.71 -13.00 -5.06
CA ASP A 132 11.91 -13.95 -6.16
C ASP A 132 11.21 -15.29 -5.88
N GLY A 133 10.46 -15.77 -6.89
CA GLY A 133 9.74 -17.05 -6.84
C GLY A 133 8.53 -17.10 -5.90
N SER A 134 8.19 -16.01 -5.23
CA SER A 134 7.07 -15.97 -4.25
C SER A 134 5.69 -15.79 -4.90
N PHE A 135 5.62 -15.38 -6.17
CA PHE A 135 4.36 -15.00 -6.81
C PHE A 135 3.44 -16.19 -7.11
N THR A 136 2.24 -16.15 -6.58
CA THR A 136 1.14 -17.06 -6.91
C THR A 136 0.03 -16.29 -7.61
N GLU A 137 -0.11 -16.47 -8.92
CA GLU A 137 -1.09 -15.77 -9.74
C GLU A 137 -2.50 -16.38 -9.60
N TYR A 138 -3.50 -15.54 -9.42
CA TYR A 138 -4.92 -15.89 -9.38
C TYR A 138 -5.60 -15.51 -10.70
N GLY A 139 -6.32 -16.45 -11.30
CA GLY A 139 -7.14 -16.20 -12.49
C GLY A 139 -6.34 -15.81 -13.75
N GLY A 140 -5.07 -16.24 -13.88
CA GLY A 140 -4.24 -15.96 -15.06
C GLY A 140 -4.84 -16.47 -16.37
N LEU A 141 -5.66 -17.53 -16.33
CA LEU A 141 -6.31 -18.09 -17.53
C LEU A 141 -7.61 -17.38 -17.95
N ALA A 142 -8.06 -16.36 -17.20
CA ALA A 142 -9.19 -15.53 -17.59
C ALA A 142 -8.87 -14.75 -18.88
N VAL A 143 -9.89 -14.51 -19.68
CA VAL A 143 -9.84 -13.66 -20.87
C VAL A 143 -11.03 -12.70 -20.85
N ALA A 144 -11.01 -11.66 -21.67
CA ALA A 144 -12.11 -10.69 -21.74
C ALA A 144 -13.46 -11.36 -22.04
N ALA A 145 -14.54 -10.84 -21.46
CA ALA A 145 -15.91 -11.35 -21.62
C ALA A 145 -16.49 -10.96 -22.99
N GLN A 146 -15.83 -11.40 -24.08
CA GLN A 146 -16.13 -11.01 -25.47
C GLN A 146 -16.24 -12.21 -26.42
N ARG A 147 -16.57 -13.43 -25.89
CA ARG A 147 -16.67 -14.67 -26.68
C ARG A 147 -17.74 -14.63 -27.76
N SER A 148 -18.79 -13.83 -27.55
CA SER A 148 -19.82 -13.59 -28.57
C SER A 148 -19.34 -12.74 -29.75
N ARG A 149 -18.18 -12.06 -29.62
CA ARG A 149 -17.62 -11.16 -30.64
C ARG A 149 -16.30 -11.63 -31.22
N ARG A 150 -15.54 -12.47 -30.49
CA ARG A 150 -14.19 -12.88 -30.82
C ARG A 150 -13.99 -14.38 -30.58
N ALA A 151 -13.14 -14.99 -31.41
CA ALA A 151 -12.78 -16.39 -31.22
C ALA A 151 -11.98 -16.59 -29.92
N GLU A 152 -12.18 -17.73 -29.26
CA GLU A 152 -11.50 -18.06 -28.01
C GLU A 152 -9.97 -17.97 -28.14
N ALA A 153 -9.39 -18.45 -29.24
CA ALA A 153 -7.94 -18.38 -29.49
C ALA A 153 -7.44 -16.93 -29.58
N GLU A 154 -8.21 -16.04 -30.18
CA GLU A 154 -7.89 -14.62 -30.27
C GLU A 154 -7.93 -13.97 -28.89
N LEU A 155 -8.98 -14.24 -28.10
CA LEU A 155 -9.08 -13.72 -26.71
C LEU A 155 -7.93 -14.21 -25.85
N GLN A 156 -7.52 -15.47 -25.99
CA GLN A 156 -6.40 -16.04 -25.24
C GLN A 156 -5.08 -15.33 -25.54
N GLN A 157 -4.87 -14.92 -26.78
CA GLN A 157 -3.66 -14.24 -27.22
C GLN A 157 -3.68 -12.74 -26.90
N GLN A 158 -4.83 -12.07 -27.11
CA GLN A 158 -4.91 -10.61 -27.02
C GLN A 158 -5.35 -10.10 -25.64
N THR A 159 -6.01 -10.95 -24.83
CA THR A 159 -6.54 -10.55 -23.52
C THR A 159 -6.12 -11.49 -22.37
N PRO A 160 -4.80 -11.84 -22.27
CA PRO A 160 -4.33 -12.71 -21.21
C PRO A 160 -4.65 -12.11 -19.83
N ALA A 161 -4.98 -12.98 -18.89
CA ALA A 161 -5.36 -12.61 -17.54
C ALA A 161 -6.50 -11.57 -17.43
N ASP A 162 -7.27 -11.38 -18.51
CA ASP A 162 -8.26 -10.30 -18.66
C ASP A 162 -7.72 -8.90 -18.32
N GLY A 163 -6.43 -8.64 -18.62
CA GLY A 163 -5.78 -7.36 -18.39
C GLY A 163 -5.51 -7.02 -16.91
N LEU A 164 -5.57 -8.00 -16.01
CA LEU A 164 -5.20 -7.83 -14.61
C LEU A 164 -4.28 -8.95 -14.15
N VAL A 165 -3.02 -8.66 -13.93
CA VAL A 165 -2.09 -9.55 -13.24
C VAL A 165 -2.35 -9.40 -11.74
N ALA A 166 -2.90 -10.43 -11.12
CA ALA A 166 -3.31 -10.38 -9.72
C ALA A 166 -2.91 -11.67 -8.99
N GLY A 167 -2.48 -11.53 -7.75
CA GLY A 167 -2.02 -12.67 -6.98
C GLY A 167 -1.46 -12.29 -5.62
N THR A 168 -0.79 -13.24 -5.01
CA THR A 168 -0.10 -13.07 -3.73
C THR A 168 1.38 -13.40 -3.89
N GLY A 169 2.19 -12.80 -3.05
CA GLY A 169 3.62 -13.10 -2.92
C GLY A 169 4.12 -12.57 -1.59
N THR A 170 5.42 -12.41 -1.48
CA THR A 170 6.03 -11.80 -0.29
C THR A 170 6.83 -10.56 -0.65
N VAL A 171 6.94 -9.65 0.30
CA VAL A 171 7.88 -8.53 0.32
C VAL A 171 8.65 -8.63 1.62
N ASP A 172 9.96 -8.82 1.51
CA ASP A 172 10.85 -9.06 2.65
C ASP A 172 10.32 -10.19 3.56
N GLY A 173 9.88 -11.31 2.91
CA GLY A 173 9.33 -12.50 3.55
C GLY A 173 7.91 -12.37 4.09
N ARG A 174 7.22 -11.24 3.91
CA ARG A 174 5.87 -10.99 4.43
C ARG A 174 4.82 -11.06 3.32
N PRO A 175 3.68 -11.73 3.56
CA PRO A 175 2.64 -11.85 2.56
C PRO A 175 2.06 -10.50 2.14
N VAL A 176 1.83 -10.33 0.83
CA VAL A 176 1.20 -9.17 0.22
C VAL A 176 0.29 -9.63 -0.93
N ALA A 177 -0.82 -8.95 -1.14
CA ALA A 177 -1.63 -9.10 -2.34
C ALA A 177 -1.29 -8.00 -3.34
N VAL A 178 -1.21 -8.34 -4.62
CA VAL A 178 -0.90 -7.41 -5.70
C VAL A 178 -1.97 -7.47 -6.79
N LEU A 179 -2.40 -6.29 -7.24
CA LEU A 179 -3.26 -6.11 -8.41
C LEU A 179 -2.51 -5.17 -9.38
N ALA A 180 -2.19 -5.64 -10.57
CA ALA A 180 -1.48 -4.85 -11.57
C ALA A 180 -2.28 -4.86 -12.88
N TYR A 181 -2.87 -3.72 -13.24
CA TYR A 181 -3.56 -3.56 -14.51
C TYR A 181 -2.54 -3.53 -15.65
N ASP A 182 -2.77 -4.37 -16.66
CA ASP A 182 -1.91 -4.48 -17.84
C ASP A 182 -2.42 -3.55 -18.95
N TYR A 183 -1.77 -2.41 -19.09
CA TYR A 183 -2.13 -1.42 -20.11
C TYR A 183 -2.03 -1.97 -21.54
N THR A 184 -1.22 -3.02 -21.78
CA THR A 184 -1.10 -3.68 -23.08
C THR A 184 -2.35 -4.47 -23.47
N VAL A 185 -3.22 -4.75 -22.49
CA VAL A 185 -4.49 -5.47 -22.69
C VAL A 185 -5.64 -4.46 -22.61
N LEU A 186 -6.19 -4.11 -23.79
CA LEU A 186 -7.35 -3.21 -23.88
C LEU A 186 -7.18 -1.92 -23.05
N ALA A 187 -5.98 -1.33 -23.09
CA ALA A 187 -5.61 -0.12 -22.35
C ALA A 187 -5.85 -0.20 -20.82
N GLY A 188 -5.65 -1.35 -20.21
CA GLY A 188 -5.84 -1.56 -18.77
C GLY A 188 -7.27 -1.36 -18.27
N THR A 189 -8.25 -1.44 -19.18
CA THR A 189 -9.66 -1.25 -18.83
C THR A 189 -10.21 -2.39 -17.99
N GLN A 190 -11.16 -2.07 -17.10
CA GLN A 190 -11.78 -2.99 -16.17
C GLN A 190 -12.92 -3.77 -16.84
N GLY A 191 -12.79 -5.11 -16.89
CA GLY A 191 -13.76 -6.03 -17.46
C GLY A 191 -14.42 -6.91 -16.41
N VAL A 192 -15.40 -7.71 -16.84
CA VAL A 192 -16.22 -8.57 -15.96
C VAL A 192 -15.36 -9.57 -15.16
N PHE A 193 -14.48 -10.31 -15.84
CA PHE A 193 -13.65 -11.30 -15.15
C PHE A 193 -12.49 -10.66 -14.37
N ASN A 194 -12.06 -9.48 -14.82
CA ASN A 194 -11.11 -8.64 -14.09
C ASN A 194 -11.71 -8.26 -12.71
N HIS A 195 -12.94 -7.76 -12.64
CA HIS A 195 -13.62 -7.46 -11.39
C HIS A 195 -13.79 -8.71 -10.50
N ARG A 196 -14.27 -9.83 -11.04
CA ARG A 196 -14.40 -11.09 -10.27
C ARG A 196 -13.09 -11.56 -9.66
N LYS A 197 -12.00 -11.41 -10.40
CA LYS A 197 -10.66 -11.75 -9.93
C LYS A 197 -10.19 -10.80 -8.83
N ALA A 198 -10.39 -9.50 -9.02
CA ALA A 198 -10.10 -8.48 -8.01
C ALA A 198 -10.89 -8.76 -6.72
N ASP A 199 -12.21 -8.95 -6.82
CA ASP A 199 -13.10 -9.23 -5.69
C ASP A 199 -12.65 -10.46 -4.89
N ARG A 200 -12.27 -11.53 -5.60
CA ARG A 200 -11.72 -12.74 -4.96
C ARG A 200 -10.47 -12.46 -4.15
N LEU A 201 -9.54 -11.67 -4.71
CA LEU A 201 -8.27 -11.36 -4.06
C LEU A 201 -8.45 -10.38 -2.90
N LEU A 202 -9.29 -9.34 -3.06
CA LEU A 202 -9.60 -8.36 -2.01
C LEU A 202 -10.26 -9.02 -0.79
N ALA A 203 -11.21 -9.95 -1.03
CA ALA A 203 -11.83 -10.73 0.05
C ALA A 203 -10.79 -11.58 0.82
N LEU A 204 -9.82 -12.17 0.11
CA LEU A 204 -8.71 -12.89 0.72
C LEU A 204 -7.79 -11.97 1.51
N ALA A 205 -7.36 -10.85 0.91
CA ALA A 205 -6.49 -9.87 1.54
C ALA A 205 -7.10 -9.35 2.86
N ARG A 206 -8.40 -9.03 2.85
CA ARG A 206 -9.12 -8.61 4.05
C ARG A 206 -9.13 -9.70 5.14
N ARG A 207 -9.47 -10.95 4.77
CA ARG A 207 -9.58 -12.06 5.70
C ARG A 207 -8.22 -12.45 6.30
N GLN A 208 -7.18 -12.45 5.48
CA GLN A 208 -5.83 -12.83 5.87
C GLN A 208 -5.00 -11.68 6.42
N ARG A 209 -5.55 -10.46 6.38
CA ARG A 209 -4.87 -9.21 6.75
C ARG A 209 -3.60 -8.95 5.93
N TRP A 210 -3.62 -9.24 4.64
CA TRP A 210 -2.51 -8.96 3.74
C TRP A 210 -2.56 -7.52 3.26
N PRO A 211 -1.44 -6.76 3.32
CA PRO A 211 -1.31 -5.50 2.60
C PRO A 211 -1.64 -5.65 1.12
N VAL A 212 -2.12 -4.59 0.50
CA VAL A 212 -2.45 -4.58 -0.93
C VAL A 212 -1.64 -3.52 -1.65
N VAL A 213 -0.98 -3.91 -2.75
CA VAL A 213 -0.36 -2.98 -3.70
C VAL A 213 -1.14 -3.03 -5.01
N LEU A 214 -1.54 -1.84 -5.47
CA LEU A 214 -2.30 -1.64 -6.69
C LEU A 214 -1.47 -0.85 -7.71
N PHE A 215 -1.15 -1.46 -8.85
CA PHE A 215 -0.68 -0.74 -10.04
C PHE A 215 -1.92 -0.38 -10.86
N ALA A 216 -2.28 0.91 -10.87
CA ALA A 216 -3.61 1.38 -11.25
C ALA A 216 -3.71 1.93 -12.69
N GLU A 217 -2.72 1.68 -13.56
CA GLU A 217 -2.72 2.19 -14.93
C GLU A 217 -3.90 1.61 -15.74
N GLY A 218 -4.77 2.46 -16.28
CA GLY A 218 -5.88 1.99 -17.10
C GLY A 218 -6.95 3.03 -17.40
N GLY A 219 -7.81 2.68 -18.36
CA GLY A 219 -8.83 3.56 -18.92
C GLY A 219 -10.21 3.53 -18.25
N GLY A 220 -10.38 2.83 -17.13
CA GLY A 220 -11.69 2.67 -16.49
C GLY A 220 -12.49 1.48 -17.01
N GLY A 221 -13.81 1.53 -16.93
CA GLY A 221 -14.70 0.44 -17.34
C GLY A 221 -14.59 0.09 -18.82
N ARG A 222 -14.79 -1.20 -19.15
CA ARG A 222 -14.69 -1.73 -20.51
C ARG A 222 -16.08 -1.96 -21.11
N PRO A 223 -16.56 -1.08 -22.01
CA PRO A 223 -17.89 -1.22 -22.60
C PRO A 223 -18.00 -2.38 -23.61
N GLY A 224 -16.88 -2.97 -24.01
CA GLY A 224 -16.84 -4.08 -24.98
C GLY A 224 -17.18 -5.44 -24.42
N ASP A 225 -17.22 -5.63 -23.11
CA ASP A 225 -17.57 -6.88 -22.46
C ASP A 225 -19.08 -7.09 -22.49
N VAL A 226 -19.52 -8.11 -23.22
CA VAL A 226 -20.95 -8.36 -23.49
C VAL A 226 -21.43 -9.76 -23.07
N ASP A 227 -20.50 -10.65 -22.66
CA ASP A 227 -20.81 -12.03 -22.27
C ASP A 227 -21.19 -12.11 -20.79
N TRP A 228 -22.11 -11.29 -20.35
CA TRP A 228 -22.57 -11.33 -18.97
C TRP A 228 -24.05 -11.02 -18.87
N LEU A 229 -24.69 -11.45 -17.78
CA LEU A 229 -26.15 -11.37 -17.61
C LEU A 229 -26.64 -10.03 -17.02
N GLY A 230 -25.76 -9.06 -16.79
CA GLY A 230 -26.14 -7.78 -16.21
C GLY A 230 -26.73 -6.81 -17.24
N VAL A 231 -27.55 -5.88 -16.76
CA VAL A 231 -28.24 -4.87 -17.63
C VAL A 231 -27.38 -3.60 -17.75
N ALA A 232 -26.94 -3.03 -16.64
CA ALA A 232 -26.29 -1.73 -16.61
C ALA A 232 -24.82 -1.77 -16.12
N GLY A 233 -24.30 -2.94 -15.76
CA GLY A 233 -22.93 -3.08 -15.25
C GLY A 233 -22.67 -2.47 -13.88
N LEU A 234 -23.71 -2.15 -13.11
CA LEU A 234 -23.60 -1.50 -11.80
C LEU A 234 -23.54 -2.48 -10.62
N ASP A 235 -23.78 -3.77 -10.85
CA ASP A 235 -23.57 -4.83 -9.87
C ASP A 235 -22.09 -5.22 -9.82
N CYS A 236 -21.26 -4.31 -9.29
CA CYS A 236 -19.82 -4.44 -9.16
C CYS A 236 -19.39 -4.12 -7.72
N THR A 237 -18.93 -5.12 -7.00
CA THR A 237 -18.57 -5.00 -5.58
C THR A 237 -17.13 -4.54 -5.35
N THR A 238 -16.30 -4.49 -6.39
CA THR A 238 -14.85 -4.23 -6.31
C THR A 238 -14.54 -2.94 -5.57
N PHE A 239 -15.23 -1.84 -5.88
CA PHE A 239 -14.98 -0.54 -5.24
C PHE A 239 -15.30 -0.56 -3.75
N ALA A 240 -16.44 -1.15 -3.38
CA ALA A 240 -16.84 -1.29 -1.97
C ALA A 240 -15.89 -2.22 -1.21
N GLN A 241 -15.49 -3.35 -1.81
CA GLN A 241 -14.54 -4.27 -1.22
C GLN A 241 -13.15 -3.66 -1.04
N PHE A 242 -12.67 -2.90 -2.04
CA PHE A 242 -11.39 -2.21 -1.93
C PHE A 242 -11.43 -1.13 -0.85
N ALA A 243 -12.46 -0.28 -0.85
CA ALA A 243 -12.65 0.74 0.17
C ALA A 243 -12.75 0.14 1.60
N ALA A 244 -13.36 -1.04 1.74
CA ALA A 244 -13.48 -1.74 3.02
C ALA A 244 -12.14 -2.31 3.57
N LEU A 245 -11.04 -2.24 2.80
CA LEU A 245 -9.69 -2.54 3.29
C LEU A 245 -9.12 -1.43 4.17
N ARG A 246 -9.63 -0.20 4.01
CA ARG A 246 -9.16 0.96 4.77
C ARG A 246 -9.30 0.72 6.27
N GLY A 247 -8.20 0.87 7.00
CA GLY A 247 -8.15 0.57 8.44
C GLY A 247 -7.96 -0.91 8.78
N VAL A 248 -8.13 -1.84 7.83
CA VAL A 248 -7.91 -3.28 8.04
C VAL A 248 -6.50 -3.68 7.64
N VAL A 249 -6.06 -3.28 6.45
CA VAL A 249 -4.72 -3.56 5.92
C VAL A 249 -4.13 -2.32 5.26
N PRO A 250 -2.80 -2.18 5.19
CA PRO A 250 -2.15 -1.15 4.38
C PRO A 250 -2.50 -1.30 2.91
N THR A 251 -2.76 -0.17 2.24
CA THR A 251 -3.00 -0.12 0.81
C THR A 251 -2.11 0.93 0.16
N ILE A 252 -1.34 0.55 -0.85
CA ILE A 252 -0.47 1.44 -1.62
C ILE A 252 -0.89 1.38 -3.08
N GLY A 253 -1.22 2.53 -3.66
CA GLY A 253 -1.54 2.66 -5.07
C GLY A 253 -0.39 3.30 -5.84
N ILE A 254 -0.07 2.76 -7.02
CA ILE A 254 0.95 3.27 -7.93
C ILE A 254 0.29 3.59 -9.26
N ALA A 255 0.37 4.86 -9.68
CA ALA A 255 -0.02 5.29 -11.02
C ALA A 255 1.25 5.55 -11.84
N ALA A 256 1.38 4.82 -12.95
CA ALA A 256 2.50 4.94 -13.86
C ALA A 256 1.98 5.07 -15.30
N GLY A 257 1.56 6.27 -15.69
CA GLY A 257 0.95 6.55 -16.99
C GLY A 257 -0.47 7.09 -16.85
N TYR A 258 -1.39 6.58 -17.65
CA TYR A 258 -2.78 7.05 -17.65
C TYR A 258 -3.62 6.22 -16.68
N CYS A 259 -4.26 6.89 -15.73
CA CYS A 259 -5.11 6.26 -14.72
C CYS A 259 -6.45 6.99 -14.64
N PHE A 260 -7.50 6.44 -15.26
CA PHE A 260 -8.77 7.12 -15.41
C PHE A 260 -9.95 6.33 -14.86
N ALA A 261 -11.00 7.04 -14.49
CA ALA A 261 -12.30 6.51 -14.06
C ALA A 261 -12.17 5.44 -12.95
N GLY A 262 -12.63 4.21 -13.17
CA GLY A 262 -12.60 3.14 -12.18
C GLY A 262 -11.21 2.82 -11.64
N ASN A 263 -10.17 2.91 -12.49
CA ASN A 263 -8.78 2.73 -12.03
C ASN A 263 -8.36 3.85 -11.07
N ALA A 264 -8.72 5.11 -11.39
CA ALA A 264 -8.45 6.26 -10.52
C ALA A 264 -9.28 6.20 -9.22
N ALA A 265 -10.52 5.72 -9.28
CA ALA A 265 -11.35 5.55 -8.09
C ALA A 265 -10.74 4.55 -7.10
N LEU A 266 -10.21 3.42 -7.57
CA LEU A 266 -9.49 2.45 -6.72
C LEU A 266 -8.21 3.05 -6.16
N LEU A 267 -7.45 3.78 -6.99
CA LEU A 267 -6.23 4.48 -6.58
C LEU A 267 -6.51 5.46 -5.42
N GLY A 268 -7.56 6.27 -5.54
CA GLY A 268 -7.98 7.24 -4.52
C GLY A 268 -8.45 6.61 -3.20
N CYS A 269 -8.76 5.30 -3.18
CA CYS A 269 -9.09 4.58 -1.96
C CYS A 269 -7.85 4.10 -1.18
N CYS A 270 -6.65 4.18 -1.76
CA CYS A 270 -5.42 3.73 -1.10
C CYS A 270 -5.05 4.62 0.09
N ASP A 271 -4.30 4.05 1.05
CA ASP A 271 -3.71 4.82 2.16
C ASP A 271 -2.64 5.79 1.66
N LEU A 272 -1.84 5.35 0.68
CA LEU A 272 -0.82 6.18 0.00
C LEU A 272 -0.95 6.02 -1.51
N VAL A 273 -0.85 7.16 -2.19
CA VAL A 273 -0.87 7.26 -3.65
C VAL A 273 0.51 7.70 -4.14
N LEU A 274 1.18 6.82 -4.86
CA LEU A 274 2.44 7.08 -5.53
C LEU A 274 2.16 7.28 -7.03
N ALA A 275 2.82 8.24 -7.64
CA ALA A 275 2.71 8.44 -9.08
C ALA A 275 4.09 8.68 -9.70
N THR A 276 4.28 8.25 -10.94
CA THR A 276 5.51 8.55 -11.67
C THR A 276 5.38 9.89 -12.40
N GLU A 277 6.51 10.54 -12.65
CA GLU A 277 6.56 11.70 -13.54
C GLU A 277 5.89 11.39 -14.89
N GLY A 278 5.18 12.36 -15.44
CA GLY A 278 4.42 12.19 -16.69
C GLY A 278 3.14 11.35 -16.57
N SER A 279 2.72 10.96 -15.37
CA SER A 279 1.41 10.35 -15.15
C SER A 279 0.28 11.37 -15.24
N SER A 280 -0.90 10.90 -15.69
CA SER A 280 -2.13 11.68 -15.70
C SER A 280 -3.25 10.86 -15.07
N ILE A 281 -3.91 11.43 -14.07
CA ILE A 281 -4.91 10.74 -13.25
C ILE A 281 -6.20 11.56 -13.26
N GLY A 282 -7.34 10.92 -13.50
CA GLY A 282 -8.63 11.63 -13.51
C GLY A 282 -9.83 10.71 -13.36
N MET A 283 -10.93 11.26 -12.86
CA MET A 283 -12.18 10.52 -12.69
C MET A 283 -12.89 10.20 -14.02
N GLY A 284 -12.40 10.71 -15.13
CA GLY A 284 -12.82 10.36 -16.48
C GLY A 284 -11.68 10.57 -17.46
N GLY A 285 -11.56 9.71 -18.46
CA GLY A 285 -10.58 9.86 -19.54
C GLY A 285 -11.10 10.78 -20.66
N PRO A 286 -10.25 11.07 -21.68
CA PRO A 286 -10.59 11.98 -22.78
C PRO A 286 -11.92 11.67 -23.47
N ALA A 287 -12.23 10.39 -23.70
CA ALA A 287 -13.48 9.98 -24.34
C ALA A 287 -14.73 10.33 -23.50
N MET A 288 -14.64 10.28 -22.17
CA MET A 288 -15.75 10.69 -21.29
C MET A 288 -15.92 12.21 -21.28
N ILE A 289 -14.81 12.96 -21.31
CA ILE A 289 -14.83 14.42 -21.35
C ILE A 289 -15.48 14.89 -22.66
N GLU A 290 -15.04 14.34 -23.80
CA GLU A 290 -15.60 14.65 -25.11
C GLU A 290 -17.08 14.23 -25.21
N GLY A 291 -17.41 13.01 -24.79
CA GLY A 291 -18.77 12.49 -24.76
C GLY A 291 -19.71 13.26 -23.84
N GLY A 292 -19.20 13.87 -22.78
CA GLY A 292 -19.93 14.77 -21.88
C GLY A 292 -20.08 16.22 -22.40
N GLY A 293 -19.57 16.53 -23.59
CA GLY A 293 -19.65 17.87 -24.16
C GLY A 293 -18.71 18.91 -23.52
N LEU A 294 -17.70 18.45 -22.76
CA LEU A 294 -16.75 19.33 -22.06
C LEU A 294 -15.52 19.71 -22.90
N GLY A 295 -15.55 19.38 -24.20
CA GLY A 295 -14.45 19.66 -25.14
C GLY A 295 -13.53 18.46 -25.33
N ARG A 296 -12.43 18.70 -26.08
CA ARG A 296 -11.38 17.69 -26.33
C ARG A 296 -10.16 17.99 -25.49
N VAL A 297 -9.70 17.00 -24.76
CA VAL A 297 -8.51 17.09 -23.89
C VAL A 297 -7.57 15.94 -24.24
N ALA A 298 -6.29 16.21 -24.37
CA ALA A 298 -5.32 15.13 -24.58
C ALA A 298 -5.13 14.31 -23.27
N PRO A 299 -4.84 13.02 -23.35
CA PRO A 299 -4.76 12.16 -22.16
C PRO A 299 -3.81 12.69 -21.07
N GLN A 300 -2.68 13.26 -21.46
CA GLN A 300 -1.69 13.84 -20.53
C GLN A 300 -2.19 15.09 -19.81
N ASP A 301 -3.20 15.79 -20.36
CA ASP A 301 -3.71 17.07 -19.85
C ASP A 301 -4.96 16.91 -18.98
N VAL A 302 -5.48 15.68 -18.81
CA VAL A 302 -6.69 15.42 -18.00
C VAL A 302 -6.44 15.74 -16.53
N GLY A 303 -5.33 15.24 -16.00
CA GLY A 303 -4.92 15.48 -14.62
C GLY A 303 -3.42 15.22 -14.48
N PRO A 304 -2.57 16.15 -14.95
CA PRO A 304 -1.12 16.02 -14.84
C PRO A 304 -0.68 15.85 -13.38
N VAL A 305 0.24 14.93 -13.12
CA VAL A 305 0.67 14.60 -11.76
C VAL A 305 1.17 15.80 -10.98
N ALA A 306 1.84 16.75 -11.61
CA ALA A 306 2.32 17.96 -10.94
C ALA A 306 1.17 18.81 -10.36
N VAL A 307 0.05 18.93 -11.09
CA VAL A 307 -1.15 19.62 -10.61
C VAL A 307 -1.78 18.87 -9.44
N LEU A 308 -1.84 17.56 -9.56
CA LEU A 308 -2.44 16.69 -8.52
C LEU A 308 -1.59 16.62 -7.26
N ALA A 309 -0.26 16.65 -7.38
CA ALA A 309 0.65 16.74 -6.25
C ALA A 309 0.47 18.06 -5.47
N ALA A 310 0.38 19.19 -6.20
CA ALA A 310 0.13 20.49 -5.59
C ALA A 310 -1.27 20.61 -4.96
N ALA A 311 -2.23 19.79 -5.41
CA ALA A 311 -3.57 19.70 -4.82
C ALA A 311 -3.69 18.65 -3.68
N GLY A 312 -2.58 17.97 -3.31
CA GLY A 312 -2.57 16.96 -2.25
C GLY A 312 -3.24 15.64 -2.61
N ALA A 313 -3.53 15.40 -3.89
CA ALA A 313 -4.15 14.16 -4.36
C ALA A 313 -3.14 13.01 -4.55
N VAL A 314 -1.85 13.30 -4.60
CA VAL A 314 -0.74 12.34 -4.72
C VAL A 314 0.20 12.56 -3.54
N ASP A 315 0.57 11.46 -2.86
CA ASP A 315 1.45 11.54 -1.69
C ASP A 315 2.93 11.63 -2.08
N LEU A 316 3.34 10.93 -3.16
CA LEU A 316 4.71 10.90 -3.65
C LEU A 316 4.76 10.92 -5.18
N VAL A 317 5.58 11.80 -5.73
CA VAL A 317 5.95 11.78 -7.16
C VAL A 317 7.36 11.21 -7.29
N LEU A 318 7.52 10.21 -8.16
CA LEU A 318 8.75 9.45 -8.33
C LEU A 318 9.16 9.44 -9.80
N PRO A 319 10.45 9.34 -10.10
CA PRO A 319 10.93 9.50 -11.48
C PRO A 319 10.39 8.41 -12.43
N ASP A 320 10.26 7.18 -11.94
CA ASP A 320 9.87 6.04 -12.76
C ASP A 320 9.21 4.91 -11.94
N GLU A 321 8.79 3.86 -12.64
CA GLU A 321 8.15 2.68 -12.03
C GLU A 321 9.11 1.89 -11.13
N ALA A 322 10.43 1.90 -11.41
CA ALA A 322 11.41 1.23 -10.57
C ALA A 322 11.49 1.90 -9.20
N ALA A 323 11.62 3.22 -9.19
CA ALA A 323 11.65 4.01 -7.97
C ALA A 323 10.32 3.90 -7.20
N ALA A 324 9.17 3.93 -7.90
CA ALA A 324 7.85 3.78 -7.29
C ALA A 324 7.67 2.41 -6.64
N THR A 325 8.12 1.35 -7.29
CA THR A 325 8.06 -0.02 -6.76
C THR A 325 8.98 -0.21 -5.56
N ALA A 326 10.22 0.31 -5.62
CA ALA A 326 11.16 0.27 -4.51
C ALA A 326 10.62 1.06 -3.29
N MET A 327 10.04 2.24 -3.54
CA MET A 327 9.40 3.04 -2.50
C MET A 327 8.21 2.31 -1.88
N ALA A 328 7.39 1.63 -2.67
CA ALA A 328 6.27 0.83 -2.15
C ALA A 328 6.76 -0.30 -1.22
N ARG A 329 7.86 -0.99 -1.53
CA ARG A 329 8.48 -1.98 -0.63
C ARG A 329 8.88 -1.33 0.70
N THR A 330 9.55 -0.20 0.66
CA THR A 330 9.96 0.55 1.87
C THR A 330 8.74 0.94 2.72
N LEU A 331 7.72 1.50 2.09
CA LEU A 331 6.49 1.96 2.77
C LEU A 331 5.67 0.81 3.34
N LEU A 332 5.64 -0.35 2.69
CA LEU A 332 5.02 -1.56 3.26
C LEU A 332 5.63 -1.90 4.61
N GLY A 333 6.97 -1.89 4.72
CA GLY A 333 7.66 -2.13 5.98
C GLY A 333 7.31 -1.12 7.08
N VAL A 334 7.13 0.15 6.71
CA VAL A 334 6.70 1.21 7.66
C VAL A 334 5.24 1.03 8.07
N LEU A 335 4.33 0.92 7.10
CA LEU A 335 2.88 0.86 7.35
C LEU A 335 2.43 -0.42 8.06
N THR A 336 3.22 -1.49 8.00
CA THR A 336 2.98 -2.73 8.76
C THR A 336 3.60 -2.70 10.16
N GLY A 337 4.18 -1.58 10.56
CA GLY A 337 4.81 -1.44 11.87
C GLY A 337 6.07 -2.30 12.03
N THR A 338 6.71 -2.72 10.90
CA THR A 338 7.87 -3.61 10.95
C THR A 338 9.10 -2.85 11.45
N PRO A 339 9.68 -3.22 12.59
CA PRO A 339 10.97 -2.71 12.99
C PRO A 339 12.05 -3.08 11.96
N ALA A 340 13.02 -2.20 11.79
CA ALA A 340 14.26 -2.46 11.07
C ALA A 340 15.44 -2.45 12.05
N PRO A 341 16.61 -2.94 11.68
CA PRO A 341 17.81 -2.70 12.46
C PRO A 341 17.96 -1.20 12.76
N ALA A 342 18.29 -0.87 14.00
CA ALA A 342 18.53 0.52 14.39
C ALA A 342 19.65 1.10 13.53
N ALA A 343 19.38 2.25 12.92
CA ALA A 343 20.36 3.00 12.16
C ALA A 343 20.79 4.26 12.96
N PRO A 344 22.00 4.74 12.77
CA PRO A 344 22.42 6.00 13.37
C PRO A 344 21.53 7.15 12.91
N ALA A 345 21.48 8.21 13.68
CA ALA A 345 20.89 9.48 13.23
C ALA A 345 21.57 9.97 11.95
N GLY A 346 20.84 10.68 11.11
CA GLY A 346 21.37 11.18 9.84
C GLY A 346 22.38 12.33 9.96
N GLY A 347 22.60 12.84 11.19
CA GLY A 347 23.58 13.89 11.47
C GLY A 347 24.05 13.89 12.93
N PRO A 348 25.10 14.66 13.25
CA PRO A 348 25.61 14.76 14.61
C PRO A 348 24.60 15.52 15.49
N ALA A 349 24.32 14.97 16.68
CA ALA A 349 23.32 15.53 17.60
C ALA A 349 23.64 16.98 18.01
N ASP A 350 24.91 17.29 18.23
CA ASP A 350 25.34 18.64 18.61
C ASP A 350 25.03 19.72 17.56
N ALA A 351 24.89 19.33 16.28
CA ALA A 351 24.50 20.26 15.22
C ALA A 351 23.11 20.86 15.47
N LEU A 352 22.22 20.16 16.16
CA LEU A 352 20.86 20.62 16.47
C LEU A 352 20.86 21.94 17.25
N ARG A 353 21.87 22.20 18.08
CA ARG A 353 21.99 23.45 18.86
C ARG A 353 22.10 24.70 17.98
N ALA A 354 22.59 24.55 16.73
CA ALA A 354 22.81 25.65 15.80
C ALA A 354 21.81 25.71 14.63
N LEU A 355 20.95 24.69 14.45
CA LEU A 355 20.04 24.61 13.28
C LEU A 355 18.86 25.57 13.38
N VAL A 356 18.39 25.91 14.57
CA VAL A 356 17.37 26.94 14.78
C VAL A 356 18.06 28.26 15.13
N PRO A 357 17.91 29.30 14.30
CA PRO A 357 18.58 30.58 14.52
C PRO A 357 18.13 31.27 15.81
N GLU A 358 19.06 31.93 16.52
CA GLU A 358 18.75 32.77 17.68
C GLU A 358 17.84 33.95 17.33
N ARG A 359 18.00 34.51 16.11
CA ARG A 359 17.12 35.57 15.63
C ARG A 359 15.69 35.04 15.47
N ARG A 360 14.75 35.57 16.26
CA ARG A 360 13.35 35.15 16.35
C ARG A 360 12.63 35.09 15.00
N ASN A 361 12.93 35.96 14.08
CA ASN A 361 12.30 36.08 12.75
C ASN A 361 13.14 35.48 11.60
N ALA A 362 14.27 34.85 11.88
CA ALA A 362 15.05 34.17 10.86
C ALA A 362 14.43 32.81 10.49
N ALA A 363 14.21 32.61 9.19
CA ALA A 363 13.73 31.31 8.69
C ALA A 363 14.89 30.30 8.62
N TYR A 364 14.55 29.02 8.76
CA TYR A 364 15.46 27.89 8.61
C TYR A 364 14.73 26.71 7.91
N ASP A 365 15.49 25.77 7.38
CA ASP A 365 14.94 24.57 6.77
C ASP A 365 14.77 23.45 7.80
N ILE A 366 13.53 23.11 8.11
CA ILE A 366 13.20 22.05 9.06
C ILE A 366 13.70 20.67 8.61
N HIS A 367 13.87 20.42 7.31
CA HIS A 367 14.37 19.15 6.81
C HIS A 367 15.77 18.82 7.35
N THR A 368 16.59 19.84 7.65
CA THR A 368 17.91 19.62 8.25
C THR A 368 17.78 19.09 9.68
N VAL A 369 16.82 19.60 10.46
CA VAL A 369 16.51 19.08 11.79
C VAL A 369 15.99 17.64 11.68
N LEU A 370 15.03 17.40 10.80
CA LEU A 370 14.44 16.07 10.59
C LEU A 370 15.51 15.03 10.22
N ARG A 371 16.36 15.34 9.25
CA ARG A 371 17.46 14.46 8.85
C ARG A 371 18.44 14.17 9.99
N THR A 372 18.65 15.11 10.91
CA THR A 372 19.55 14.94 12.05
C THR A 372 18.93 14.08 13.16
N VAL A 373 17.61 14.16 13.37
CA VAL A 373 16.91 13.45 14.45
C VAL A 373 16.59 11.99 14.09
N PHE A 374 16.08 11.73 12.89
CA PHE A 374 15.60 10.41 12.50
C PHE A 374 16.71 9.55 11.89
N ASP A 375 16.44 8.25 11.76
CA ASP A 375 17.39 7.28 11.22
C ASP A 375 17.81 7.68 9.80
N ALA A 376 19.10 7.59 9.51
CA ALA A 376 19.67 7.98 8.24
C ALA A 376 18.93 7.29 7.07
N GLY A 377 18.49 8.09 6.09
CA GLY A 377 17.81 7.62 4.88
C GLY A 377 16.38 7.08 5.09
N SER A 378 15.82 7.20 6.30
CA SER A 378 14.48 6.67 6.59
C SER A 378 13.34 7.66 6.36
N LEU A 379 13.65 8.95 6.23
CA LEU A 379 12.65 10.01 6.11
C LEU A 379 12.02 10.02 4.71
N VAL A 380 10.72 9.80 4.65
CA VAL A 380 9.91 9.86 3.42
C VAL A 380 8.85 10.94 3.61
N GLU A 381 9.07 12.11 3.01
CA GLU A 381 8.11 13.21 3.06
C GLU A 381 6.90 12.91 2.18
N LEU A 382 5.70 13.12 2.70
CA LEU A 382 4.43 12.95 2.01
C LEU A 382 3.87 14.32 1.62
N ARG A 383 3.33 14.44 0.38
CA ARG A 383 2.69 15.66 -0.13
C ARG A 383 3.56 16.91 0.00
N ALA A 384 4.81 16.82 -0.44
CA ALA A 384 5.76 17.90 -0.32
C ALA A 384 5.29 19.21 -0.99
N GLU A 385 4.46 19.11 -2.05
CA GLU A 385 3.97 20.27 -2.81
C GLU A 385 2.65 20.86 -2.29
N ASP A 386 1.92 20.16 -1.39
CA ASP A 386 0.68 20.63 -0.77
C ASP A 386 0.93 21.05 0.67
N GLY A 387 0.29 22.14 1.13
CA GLY A 387 0.38 22.60 2.53
C GLY A 387 1.82 22.79 3.01
N ARG A 388 2.66 23.45 2.25
CA ARG A 388 4.13 23.54 2.42
C ARG A 388 4.59 24.15 3.75
N ALA A 389 3.69 24.81 4.49
CA ALA A 389 3.98 25.31 5.84
C ALA A 389 4.15 24.19 6.88
N LEU A 390 3.74 22.96 6.54
CA LEU A 390 3.86 21.78 7.37
C LEU A 390 4.49 20.63 6.56
N VAL A 391 5.61 20.11 7.01
CA VAL A 391 6.17 18.84 6.53
C VAL A 391 5.42 17.71 7.22
N THR A 392 4.94 16.74 6.45
CA THR A 392 4.44 15.46 6.96
C THR A 392 5.27 14.33 6.39
N ALA A 393 5.70 13.39 7.21
CA ALA A 393 6.59 12.33 6.78
C ALA A 393 6.32 11.01 7.52
N LEU A 394 6.78 9.93 6.92
CA LEU A 394 7.03 8.67 7.58
C LEU A 394 8.55 8.53 7.78
N ALA A 395 8.98 8.04 8.93
CA ALA A 395 10.40 7.89 9.25
C ALA A 395 10.62 6.68 10.16
N ARG A 396 11.88 6.45 10.50
CA ARG A 396 12.25 5.53 11.58
C ARG A 396 13.01 6.26 12.68
N LEU A 397 12.73 5.86 13.89
CA LEU A 397 13.43 6.32 15.08
C LEU A 397 13.93 5.09 15.84
N ASP A 398 15.22 4.86 15.85
CA ASP A 398 15.86 3.66 16.41
C ASP A 398 15.28 2.36 15.82
N GLY A 399 15.14 2.34 14.49
CA GLY A 399 14.56 1.25 13.72
C GLY A 399 13.04 1.15 13.77
N ARG A 400 12.36 1.86 14.67
CA ARG A 400 10.90 1.82 14.83
C ARG A 400 10.20 2.80 13.90
N PRO A 401 9.17 2.39 13.15
CA PRO A 401 8.39 3.30 12.31
C PRO A 401 7.64 4.35 13.13
N VAL A 402 7.67 5.58 12.67
CA VAL A 402 6.95 6.72 13.25
C VAL A 402 6.38 7.61 12.16
N ALA A 403 5.28 8.31 12.46
CA ALA A 403 4.74 9.39 11.64
C ALA A 403 5.21 10.73 12.22
N VAL A 404 5.59 11.66 11.35
CA VAL A 404 6.25 12.90 11.73
C VAL A 404 5.53 14.08 11.10
N ALA A 405 5.22 15.11 11.90
CA ALA A 405 4.82 16.43 11.40
C ALA A 405 5.76 17.51 11.96
N ALA A 406 6.18 18.44 11.10
CA ALA A 406 7.09 19.50 11.50
C ALA A 406 6.78 20.82 10.79
N SER A 407 6.78 21.91 11.52
CA SER A 407 6.54 23.24 10.97
C SER A 407 7.67 23.66 10.02
N GLN A 408 7.33 24.06 8.79
CA GLN A 408 8.29 24.57 7.82
C GLN A 408 8.17 26.10 7.72
N VAL A 409 9.02 26.78 8.46
CA VAL A 409 8.97 28.24 8.61
C VAL A 409 9.35 29.03 7.36
N GLN A 410 9.96 28.39 6.37
CA GLN A 410 10.26 29.00 5.07
C GLN A 410 9.01 29.25 4.23
N HIS A 411 7.90 28.59 4.57
CA HIS A 411 6.62 28.74 3.89
C HIS A 411 5.56 29.27 4.86
N GLY A 412 4.99 30.45 4.55
CA GLY A 412 3.97 31.07 5.38
C GLY A 412 4.39 31.28 6.86
N ALA A 413 5.71 31.38 7.12
CA ALA A 413 6.29 31.40 8.47
C ALA A 413 5.86 30.22 9.36
N GLY A 414 5.44 29.08 8.81
CA GLY A 414 4.93 27.94 9.55
C GLY A 414 3.47 28.09 10.03
N ALA A 415 2.73 29.07 9.52
CA ALA A 415 1.30 29.23 9.83
C ALA A 415 0.49 28.11 9.16
N LEU A 416 -0.45 27.52 9.90
CA LEU A 416 -1.29 26.45 9.39
C LEU A 416 -2.43 27.02 8.53
N ASP A 417 -2.35 26.88 7.23
CA ASP A 417 -3.44 27.14 6.29
C ASP A 417 -4.36 25.91 6.12
N ALA A 418 -5.40 26.04 5.30
CA ALA A 418 -6.36 24.97 5.05
C ALA A 418 -5.69 23.72 4.44
N ALA A 419 -4.69 23.88 3.60
CA ALA A 419 -3.95 22.77 3.00
C ALA A 419 -3.09 22.05 4.06
N ALA A 420 -2.37 22.78 4.90
CA ALA A 420 -1.61 22.21 6.01
C ALA A 420 -2.51 21.48 7.02
N CYS A 421 -3.71 22.01 7.31
CA CYS A 421 -4.69 21.35 8.16
C CYS A 421 -5.15 20.01 7.56
N ARG A 422 -5.55 19.97 6.28
CA ARG A 422 -5.93 18.71 5.60
C ARG A 422 -4.79 17.70 5.59
N LYS A 423 -3.58 18.16 5.31
CA LYS A 423 -2.35 17.35 5.31
C LYS A 423 -2.08 16.73 6.69
N TRP A 424 -2.23 17.52 7.76
CA TRP A 424 -2.08 17.06 9.14
C TRP A 424 -3.14 16.03 9.54
N VAL A 425 -4.42 16.31 9.25
CA VAL A 425 -5.54 15.36 9.45
C VAL A 425 -5.27 14.02 8.75
N ALA A 426 -4.82 14.08 7.50
CA ALA A 426 -4.52 12.87 6.74
C ALA A 426 -3.40 12.03 7.39
N LEU A 427 -2.33 12.67 7.88
CA LEU A 427 -1.23 11.98 8.56
C LEU A 427 -1.68 11.39 9.91
N MET A 428 -2.41 12.15 10.74
CA MET A 428 -2.96 11.66 12.00
C MET A 428 -3.84 10.42 11.78
N ALA A 429 -4.74 10.50 10.80
CA ALA A 429 -5.64 9.40 10.47
C ALA A 429 -4.87 8.16 9.92
N LEU A 430 -3.81 8.37 9.14
CA LEU A 430 -2.94 7.28 8.68
C LEU A 430 -2.19 6.64 9.86
N ALA A 431 -1.58 7.46 10.71
CA ALA A 431 -0.84 7.00 11.88
C ALA A 431 -1.73 6.17 12.81
N ASP A 432 -2.93 6.67 13.12
CA ASP A 432 -3.89 5.98 13.99
C ASP A 432 -4.33 4.62 13.41
N ARG A 433 -4.66 4.57 12.10
CA ARG A 433 -5.03 3.33 11.43
C ARG A 433 -3.91 2.30 11.38
N ARG A 434 -2.65 2.75 11.31
CA ARG A 434 -1.48 1.88 11.19
C ARG A 434 -0.77 1.61 12.52
N GLY A 435 -1.24 2.21 13.62
CA GLY A 435 -0.62 2.08 14.94
C GLY A 435 0.77 2.73 15.02
N LEU A 436 1.03 3.76 14.20
CA LEU A 436 2.31 4.45 14.18
C LEU A 436 2.34 5.57 15.22
N PRO A 437 3.33 5.61 16.13
CA PRO A 437 3.52 6.74 17.01
C PRO A 437 3.71 8.04 16.22
N LEU A 438 3.21 9.15 16.77
CA LEU A 438 3.34 10.47 16.19
C LEU A 438 4.44 11.28 16.87
N VAL A 439 5.23 11.98 16.08
CA VAL A 439 6.20 12.97 16.55
C VAL A 439 5.87 14.31 15.90
N THR A 440 5.78 15.38 16.72
CA THR A 440 5.62 16.74 16.19
C THR A 440 6.76 17.66 16.61
N LEU A 441 7.27 18.43 15.64
CA LEU A 441 8.27 19.47 15.84
C LEU A 441 7.62 20.82 15.52
N VAL A 442 7.39 21.64 16.54
CA VAL A 442 6.51 22.80 16.45
C VAL A 442 7.31 24.11 16.39
N ASP A 443 7.09 24.91 15.35
CA ASP A 443 7.50 26.30 15.23
C ASP A 443 6.44 27.04 14.39
N THR A 444 5.36 27.46 15.03
CA THR A 444 4.22 28.07 14.33
C THR A 444 3.73 29.36 15.01
N PRO A 445 3.37 30.40 14.21
CA PRO A 445 2.70 31.58 14.73
C PRO A 445 1.20 31.37 15.00
N GLY A 446 0.64 30.20 14.64
CA GLY A 446 -0.78 29.91 14.73
C GLY A 446 -1.40 29.43 13.41
N PHE A 447 -2.71 29.51 13.34
CA PHE A 447 -3.42 29.32 12.06
C PHE A 447 -3.30 30.57 11.19
N MET A 448 -3.36 30.36 9.87
CA MET A 448 -3.47 31.46 8.90
C MET A 448 -4.84 32.15 9.08
N VAL A 449 -4.82 33.47 9.08
CA VAL A 449 -6.00 34.30 9.31
C VAL A 449 -6.23 35.30 8.17
N GLY A 450 -7.40 35.88 8.13
CA GLY A 450 -7.79 36.92 7.18
C GLY A 450 -8.75 36.43 6.10
N PRO A 451 -9.39 37.37 5.35
CA PRO A 451 -10.48 37.05 4.42
C PRO A 451 -10.13 36.00 3.38
N ALA A 452 -8.90 36.03 2.85
CA ALA A 452 -8.43 35.04 1.86
C ALA A 452 -8.30 33.63 2.47
N SER A 453 -7.85 33.53 3.73
CA SER A 453 -7.79 32.26 4.45
C SER A 453 -9.20 31.72 4.73
N GLU A 454 -10.09 32.58 5.22
CA GLU A 454 -11.47 32.15 5.53
C GLU A 454 -12.23 31.67 4.28
N ALA A 455 -11.98 32.28 3.13
CA ALA A 455 -12.55 31.87 1.84
C ALA A 455 -12.17 30.43 1.43
N THR A 456 -11.10 29.85 2.02
CA THR A 456 -10.72 28.46 1.80
C THR A 456 -11.48 27.45 2.68
N GLY A 457 -12.41 27.93 3.53
CA GLY A 457 -13.11 27.08 4.51
C GLY A 457 -12.28 26.77 5.76
N MET A 458 -11.37 27.66 6.14
CA MET A 458 -10.41 27.48 7.23
C MET A 458 -11.06 27.02 8.54
N LEU A 459 -12.23 27.58 8.90
CA LEU A 459 -13.01 27.16 10.06
C LEU A 459 -13.20 25.64 10.16
N ARG A 460 -13.59 25.01 9.05
CA ARG A 460 -13.85 23.56 9.03
C ARG A 460 -12.56 22.77 9.11
N HIS A 461 -11.53 23.17 8.37
CA HIS A 461 -10.24 22.50 8.36
C HIS A 461 -9.53 22.59 9.71
N ALA A 462 -9.56 23.75 10.37
CA ALA A 462 -9.05 23.90 11.74
C ALA A 462 -9.82 23.04 12.76
N GLY A 463 -11.16 23.04 12.68
CA GLY A 463 -12.01 22.20 13.54
C GLY A 463 -11.75 20.70 13.36
N GLU A 464 -11.52 20.26 12.13
CA GLU A 464 -11.21 18.86 11.80
C GLU A 464 -9.88 18.40 12.41
N VAL A 465 -8.88 19.28 12.51
CA VAL A 465 -7.61 18.97 13.20
C VAL A 465 -7.90 18.60 14.67
N PHE A 466 -8.66 19.40 15.41
CA PHE A 466 -8.97 19.13 16.82
C PHE A 466 -9.80 17.87 17.00
N THR A 467 -10.82 17.65 16.16
CA THR A 467 -11.68 16.46 16.26
C THR A 467 -10.91 15.18 15.92
N THR A 468 -10.00 15.22 14.93
CA THR A 468 -9.12 14.09 14.59
C THR A 468 -8.12 13.82 15.71
N ALA A 469 -7.51 14.86 16.27
CA ALA A 469 -6.57 14.74 17.37
C ALA A 469 -7.22 14.12 18.62
N ALA A 470 -8.44 14.53 18.95
CA ALA A 470 -9.19 13.99 20.08
C ALA A 470 -9.53 12.49 19.92
N ALA A 471 -9.56 11.97 18.70
CA ALA A 471 -9.84 10.58 18.40
C ALA A 471 -8.57 9.69 18.32
N LEU A 472 -7.37 10.26 18.45
CA LEU A 472 -6.11 9.52 18.36
C LEU A 472 -5.96 8.49 19.47
N ARG A 473 -5.55 7.28 19.09
CA ARG A 473 -5.25 6.16 19.99
C ARG A 473 -3.75 5.86 20.06
N VAL A 474 -2.98 6.34 19.07
CA VAL A 474 -1.53 6.16 19.04
C VAL A 474 -0.83 7.17 19.94
N PRO A 475 0.30 6.81 20.55
CA PRO A 475 1.08 7.75 21.35
C PRO A 475 1.66 8.86 20.48
N MET A 476 1.73 10.06 21.07
CA MET A 476 2.29 11.25 20.46
C MET A 476 3.34 11.87 21.38
N ALA A 477 4.45 12.34 20.82
CA ALA A 477 5.46 13.13 21.49
C ALA A 477 5.67 14.46 20.74
N SER A 478 5.72 15.56 21.47
CA SER A 478 5.79 16.90 20.88
C SER A 478 6.99 17.69 21.39
N ILE A 479 7.66 18.41 20.49
CA ILE A 479 8.77 19.29 20.84
C ILE A 479 8.54 20.67 20.22
N VAL A 480 8.50 21.71 21.04
CA VAL A 480 8.45 23.09 20.56
C VAL A 480 9.87 23.58 20.35
N LEU A 481 10.21 23.82 19.07
CA LEU A 481 11.56 24.23 18.68
C LEU A 481 11.79 25.74 18.93
N ARG A 482 10.77 26.56 18.63
CA ARG A 482 10.82 28.00 18.82
C ARG A 482 9.44 28.58 19.11
N ARG A 483 8.60 28.90 18.12
CA ARG A 483 7.28 29.51 18.36
C ARG A 483 6.21 28.45 18.62
N GLY A 484 5.59 28.57 19.76
CA GLY A 484 4.43 27.77 20.15
C GLY A 484 3.21 28.67 20.38
N PHE A 485 2.67 29.34 19.32
CA PHE A 485 1.68 30.36 19.49
C PHE A 485 0.24 29.88 19.19
N GLY A 486 -0.66 30.22 20.11
CA GLY A 486 -2.09 30.14 19.95
C GLY A 486 -2.64 28.75 19.61
N LEU A 487 -3.81 28.73 18.98
CA LEU A 487 -4.51 27.51 18.62
C LEU A 487 -3.75 26.63 17.62
N GLY A 488 -2.90 27.21 16.78
CA GLY A 488 -2.11 26.41 15.82
C GLY A 488 -1.07 25.53 16.51
N ALA A 489 -0.39 26.05 17.56
CA ALA A 489 0.51 25.24 18.37
C ALA A 489 -0.25 24.12 19.10
N MET A 490 -1.39 24.45 19.70
CA MET A 490 -2.27 23.44 20.32
C MET A 490 -2.73 22.38 19.32
N ALA A 491 -3.05 22.76 18.09
CA ALA A 491 -3.46 21.84 17.03
C ALA A 491 -2.34 20.85 16.65
N LEU A 492 -1.08 21.30 16.65
CA LEU A 492 0.07 20.44 16.38
C LEU A 492 0.47 19.57 17.58
N THR A 493 0.05 19.92 18.79
CA THR A 493 0.27 19.14 20.02
C THR A 493 -0.97 18.34 20.45
N GLY A 494 -1.84 17.98 19.51
CA GLY A 494 -2.97 17.09 19.79
C GLY A 494 -4.17 17.74 20.48
N GLY A 495 -4.28 19.07 20.47
CA GLY A 495 -5.37 19.85 21.04
C GLY A 495 -4.96 20.71 22.25
N HIS A 496 -3.95 20.29 23.00
CA HIS A 496 -3.29 21.06 24.07
C HIS A 496 -1.93 20.45 24.41
N PHE A 497 -1.09 21.18 25.14
CA PHE A 497 0.30 20.74 25.39
C PHE A 497 0.44 19.50 26.29
N HIS A 498 -0.60 19.05 26.95
CA HIS A 498 -0.62 17.80 27.73
C HIS A 498 -1.45 16.68 27.07
N ALA A 499 -1.86 16.83 25.80
CA ALA A 499 -2.47 15.74 25.04
C ALA A 499 -1.44 14.67 24.61
N PRO A 500 -0.20 15.05 24.21
CA PRO A 500 0.87 14.08 23.97
C PRO A 500 1.24 13.28 25.24
N VAL A 501 1.99 12.19 25.06
CA VAL A 501 2.62 11.45 26.19
C VAL A 501 3.57 12.35 26.95
N ALA A 502 4.30 13.20 26.23
CA ALA A 502 5.07 14.30 26.79
C ALA A 502 5.27 15.41 25.74
N THR A 503 5.30 16.64 26.22
CA THR A 503 5.64 17.83 25.46
C THR A 503 6.82 18.53 26.11
N CYS A 504 7.91 18.71 25.37
CA CYS A 504 9.02 19.53 25.80
C CYS A 504 9.29 20.70 24.83
N ALA A 505 10.18 21.57 25.21
CA ALA A 505 10.69 22.63 24.35
C ALA A 505 12.22 22.60 24.28
N TRP A 506 12.76 23.20 23.23
CA TRP A 506 14.13 23.64 23.22
C TRP A 506 14.24 24.97 24.02
N PRO A 507 15.44 25.36 24.50
CA PRO A 507 15.63 26.64 25.19
C PRO A 507 15.22 27.86 24.37
N SER A 508 15.12 27.72 23.06
CA SER A 508 14.61 28.75 22.13
C SER A 508 13.09 28.81 22.06
N GLY A 509 12.36 27.99 22.82
CA GLY A 509 10.89 27.95 22.84
C GLY A 509 10.28 29.24 23.39
N GLU A 510 9.33 29.80 22.64
CA GLU A 510 8.55 30.98 23.00
C GLU A 510 7.05 30.66 22.87
N PHE A 511 6.28 31.02 23.87
CA PHE A 511 4.87 30.69 23.95
C PHE A 511 4.01 31.92 24.18
N GLY A 512 2.78 31.86 23.71
CA GLY A 512 1.80 32.92 23.91
C GLY A 512 0.47 32.63 23.22
N PRO A 513 -0.59 33.36 23.59
CA PRO A 513 -1.91 33.20 22.98
C PRO A 513 -1.95 33.60 21.50
N MET A 514 -0.98 34.38 21.05
CA MET A 514 -0.72 34.84 19.68
C MET A 514 0.72 35.31 19.58
N GLY A 515 1.18 35.70 18.39
CA GLY A 515 2.50 36.33 18.22
C GLY A 515 2.68 37.50 19.18
N LEU A 516 3.79 37.50 19.95
CA LEU A 516 3.97 38.38 21.11
C LEU A 516 3.90 39.85 20.75
N GLU A 517 4.48 40.26 19.63
CA GLU A 517 4.45 41.63 19.11
C GLU A 517 3.01 42.11 18.84
N GLY A 518 2.21 41.29 18.20
CA GLY A 518 0.79 41.52 17.95
C GLY A 518 -0.02 41.53 19.24
N GLY A 519 0.28 40.62 20.14
CA GLY A 519 -0.37 40.50 21.46
C GLY A 519 -0.19 41.74 22.30
N VAL A 520 1.04 42.27 22.38
CA VAL A 520 1.33 43.53 23.10
C VAL A 520 0.60 44.72 22.48
N ARG A 521 0.66 44.86 21.16
CA ARG A 521 -0.03 45.99 20.46
C ARG A 521 -1.54 45.93 20.64
N LEU A 522 -2.13 44.78 20.69
CA LEU A 522 -3.57 44.58 20.85
C LEU A 522 -4.02 44.73 22.33
N GLY A 523 -3.33 44.03 23.23
CA GLY A 523 -3.68 43.96 24.64
C GLY A 523 -3.44 45.24 25.40
N PHE A 524 -2.42 46.02 25.03
CA PHE A 524 -2.01 47.25 25.68
C PHE A 524 -2.22 48.48 24.80
N ARG A 525 -3.16 48.44 23.85
CA ARG A 525 -3.44 49.53 22.94
C ARG A 525 -3.66 50.86 23.65
N LYS A 526 -4.48 50.87 24.69
CA LYS A 526 -4.85 52.08 25.43
C LYS A 526 -3.64 52.68 26.13
N GLU A 527 -2.80 51.86 26.73
CA GLU A 527 -1.59 52.29 27.44
C GLU A 527 -0.56 52.83 26.45
N LEU A 528 -0.41 52.19 25.30
CA LEU A 528 0.50 52.65 24.22
C LEU A 528 0.01 53.98 23.62
N ASP A 529 -1.28 54.14 23.40
CA ASP A 529 -1.87 55.40 22.90
C ASP A 529 -1.75 56.52 23.91
N ALA A 530 -1.92 56.25 25.23
CA ALA A 530 -1.72 57.23 26.31
C ALA A 530 -0.23 57.64 26.42
N ALA A 531 0.70 56.69 26.30
CA ALA A 531 2.14 57.02 26.28
C ALA A 531 2.51 57.90 25.09
N GLN A 532 1.93 57.65 23.92
CA GLN A 532 2.14 58.47 22.73
C GLN A 532 1.57 59.90 22.93
N ALA A 533 0.39 60.02 23.53
CA ALA A 533 -0.22 61.32 23.77
C ALA A 533 0.56 62.16 24.81
N SER A 534 1.22 61.55 25.78
CA SER A 534 1.97 62.24 26.84
C SER A 534 3.44 62.47 26.51
N GLY A 535 4.08 61.64 25.74
CA GLY A 535 5.53 61.69 25.49
C GLY A 535 5.97 61.39 24.03
N GLY A 536 4.98 61.37 23.12
CA GLY A 536 5.27 61.13 21.69
C GLY A 536 5.63 59.68 21.34
N ASP A 537 6.12 59.49 20.13
CA ASP A 537 6.47 58.18 19.57
C ASP A 537 7.58 57.47 20.36
N GLU A 538 8.51 58.24 20.93
CA GLU A 538 9.60 57.68 21.74
C GLU A 538 9.06 57.03 23.05
N ALA A 539 8.17 57.70 23.78
CA ALA A 539 7.57 57.17 24.97
C ALA A 539 6.71 55.91 24.70
N ARG A 540 6.02 55.91 23.56
CA ARG A 540 5.29 54.76 23.08
C ARG A 540 6.19 53.56 22.80
N GLU A 541 7.30 53.78 22.10
CA GLU A 541 8.25 52.73 21.74
C GLU A 541 8.95 52.15 22.98
N VAL A 542 9.36 52.98 23.92
CA VAL A 542 9.95 52.56 25.20
C VAL A 542 8.96 51.66 25.97
N LEU A 543 7.69 52.07 26.05
CA LEU A 543 6.66 51.27 26.71
C LEU A 543 6.40 49.97 25.97
N TYR A 544 6.30 50.01 24.63
CA TYR A 544 6.11 48.82 23.80
C TYR A 544 7.23 47.82 24.00
N GLN A 545 8.50 48.24 23.95
CA GLN A 545 9.63 47.36 24.12
C GLN A 545 9.64 46.71 25.52
N ARG A 546 9.37 47.47 26.56
CA ARG A 546 9.27 46.91 27.92
C ARG A 546 8.18 45.84 28.01
N LEU A 547 6.98 46.13 27.46
CA LEU A 547 5.87 45.18 27.49
C LEU A 547 6.17 43.94 26.65
N LEU A 548 6.91 44.10 25.56
CA LEU A 548 7.35 42.98 24.73
C LEU A 548 8.37 42.10 25.48
N ASP A 549 9.35 42.73 26.14
CA ASP A 549 10.35 42.01 26.94
C ASP A 549 9.70 41.24 28.09
N GLU A 550 8.69 41.83 28.77
CA GLU A 550 7.87 41.15 29.79
C GLU A 550 7.08 39.97 29.20
N ALA A 551 6.51 40.12 28.00
CA ALA A 551 5.78 39.04 27.31
C ALA A 551 6.71 37.90 26.90
N VAL A 552 7.91 38.21 26.39
CA VAL A 552 8.96 37.24 26.05
C VAL A 552 9.38 36.47 27.29
N ALA A 553 9.73 37.16 28.38
CA ALA A 553 10.14 36.51 29.63
C ALA A 553 9.02 35.62 30.24
N ARG A 554 7.76 36.02 30.09
CA ARG A 554 6.61 35.21 30.53
C ARG A 554 6.44 33.96 29.72
N GLY A 555 6.55 34.05 28.38
CA GLY A 555 6.37 32.95 27.44
C GLY A 555 7.67 32.17 27.17
N ASP A 556 8.73 32.37 27.94
CA ASP A 556 9.97 31.62 27.84
C ASP A 556 9.78 30.15 28.20
N ALA A 557 10.46 29.25 27.50
CA ALA A 557 10.33 27.80 27.69
C ALA A 557 10.59 27.34 29.12
N LEU A 558 11.60 27.90 29.80
CA LEU A 558 11.91 27.55 31.19
C LEU A 558 10.78 27.97 32.12
N ASN A 559 10.19 29.14 31.88
CA ASN A 559 9.04 29.61 32.63
C ASN A 559 7.80 28.75 32.42
N MET A 560 7.55 28.34 31.17
CA MET A 560 6.46 27.40 30.84
C MET A 560 6.61 26.05 31.57
N ALA A 561 7.81 25.50 31.58
CA ALA A 561 8.10 24.25 32.27
C ALA A 561 7.99 24.41 33.80
N ALA A 562 8.47 25.54 34.35
CA ALA A 562 8.38 25.84 35.79
C ALA A 562 6.93 25.98 36.29
N HIS A 563 6.00 26.33 35.41
CA HIS A 563 4.57 26.43 35.68
C HIS A 563 3.78 25.19 35.24
N LEU A 564 4.45 24.15 34.78
CA LEU A 564 3.84 22.89 34.29
C LEU A 564 2.86 23.11 33.11
N GLU A 565 3.10 24.10 32.25
CA GLU A 565 2.37 24.25 30.99
C GLU A 565 2.97 23.37 29.86
N ILE A 566 4.24 22.95 30.03
CA ILE A 566 4.91 21.86 29.32
C ILE A 566 5.68 20.99 30.33
N ASP A 567 6.11 19.78 29.91
CA ASP A 567 6.70 18.82 30.83
C ASP A 567 8.18 19.10 31.11
N ASP A 568 8.94 19.64 30.13
CA ASP A 568 10.38 19.85 30.30
C ASP A 568 10.97 20.78 29.23
N VAL A 569 12.21 21.21 29.46
CA VAL A 569 13.06 21.87 28.47
C VAL A 569 14.31 21.02 28.31
N ILE A 570 14.64 20.67 27.06
CA ILE A 570 15.75 19.76 26.77
C ILE A 570 16.84 20.45 25.93
N ASP A 571 18.08 20.00 26.07
CA ASP A 571 19.13 20.34 25.11
C ASP A 571 18.71 19.82 23.71
N PRO A 572 18.78 20.66 22.66
CA PRO A 572 18.52 20.22 21.30
C PRO A 572 19.24 18.94 20.91
N ALA A 573 20.48 18.72 21.38
CA ALA A 573 21.26 17.51 21.14
C ALA A 573 20.61 16.24 21.71
N ASP A 574 19.78 16.35 22.73
CA ASP A 574 19.10 15.23 23.38
C ASP A 574 17.77 14.84 22.71
N THR A 575 17.36 15.56 21.68
CA THR A 575 16.06 15.40 20.99
C THR A 575 15.76 13.94 20.64
N ARG A 576 16.69 13.27 19.95
CA ARG A 576 16.50 11.86 19.55
C ARG A 576 16.36 10.94 20.76
N ALA A 577 17.26 11.08 21.72
CA ALA A 577 17.27 10.23 22.92
C ALA A 577 15.99 10.43 23.76
N TRP A 578 15.51 11.68 23.86
CA TRP A 578 14.27 12.02 24.54
C TRP A 578 13.06 11.38 23.85
N LEU A 579 12.94 11.54 22.53
CA LEU A 579 11.86 10.94 21.73
C LEU A 579 11.84 9.40 21.88
N CYS A 580 13.01 8.75 21.81
CA CYS A 580 13.12 7.30 22.02
C CYS A 580 12.59 6.87 23.38
N ARG A 581 12.96 7.59 24.46
CA ARG A 581 12.49 7.28 25.82
C ARG A 581 10.98 7.48 25.98
N VAL A 582 10.45 8.60 25.51
CA VAL A 582 9.02 8.94 25.62
C VAL A 582 8.18 7.91 24.86
N LEU A 583 8.53 7.62 23.61
CA LEU A 583 7.76 6.67 22.82
C LEU A 583 7.93 5.21 23.27
N ALA A 584 9.05 4.85 23.89
CA ALA A 584 9.24 3.51 24.46
C ALA A 584 8.41 3.28 25.73
N SER A 585 8.13 4.33 26.51
CA SER A 585 7.31 4.25 27.72
C SER A 585 5.81 4.24 27.44
N ALA A 586 5.40 4.58 26.20
CA ALA A 586 4.00 4.74 25.84
C ALA A 586 3.41 3.45 25.26
N SER A 587 2.19 3.12 25.68
CA SER A 587 1.37 2.08 25.05
C SER A 587 0.31 2.72 24.15
N ALA A 588 -0.06 2.06 23.05
CA ALA A 588 -1.26 2.44 22.30
C ALA A 588 -2.50 2.29 23.19
N ARG A 589 -3.39 3.29 23.15
CA ARG A 589 -4.64 3.32 23.93
C ARG A 589 -5.71 2.43 23.30
#